data_86fce220ac5bca91b181fed80b1995a6
#
_entry.id   86fce220ac5bca91b181fed80b1995a6
#
_cell.length_a   1.000
_cell.length_b   1.000
_cell.length_c   1.000
_cell.angle_alpha   90.00
_cell.angle_beta   90.00
_cell.angle_gamma   90.00
#
_symmetry.space_group_name_H-M   'P 1'
#
loop_
_entity.id
_entity.type
_entity.pdbx_description
1 polymer ?
#
loop_
_entity_poly.entity_id
_entity_poly.type
_entity_poly.pdbx_seq_one_letter_code
_entity_poly.pdbx_strand_id
1 'polypeptide(L)'
;MKIVIIDNYDSFTYNLSHLVKELGAEVTVYRNDQFELSQLEEFSKIILSPGPGIPSEAGLLLDVIKTYAGKKPILGVCLGHQAIGEAFGGKLENLSDVFHGVATPCHLTSDDPLFSGISKDFTVGRYHSWVVSKENFPDCLEITAESDEGQIMALKHKTLNVRGIQFHPESVLTPDGKKMLQNWMFL
;
A
#
# COMPACT_ATOMS: atom_id res chain seq x y z
N MET A 1 7.51 18.07 -5.13
CA MET A 1 6.84 16.82 -5.57
C MET A 1 5.39 16.86 -5.14
N LYS A 2 4.48 16.66 -6.07
CA LYS A 2 3.04 16.63 -5.79
C LYS A 2 2.57 15.19 -5.71
N ILE A 3 2.04 14.80 -4.57
CA ILE A 3 1.52 13.45 -4.32
C ILE A 3 0.03 13.52 -4.02
N VAL A 4 -0.76 12.68 -4.67
CA VAL A 4 -2.17 12.50 -4.35
C VAL A 4 -2.35 11.26 -3.50
N ILE A 5 -3.17 11.37 -2.47
CA ILE A 5 -3.63 10.22 -1.67
C ILE A 5 -5.09 9.99 -2.01
N ILE A 6 -5.41 8.79 -2.47
CA ILE A 6 -6.80 8.37 -2.66
C ILE A 6 -7.29 7.86 -1.31
N ASP A 7 -8.20 8.60 -0.71
CA ASP A 7 -8.76 8.30 0.61
C ASP A 7 -9.92 7.31 0.48
N ASN A 8 -9.72 6.13 1.02
CA ASN A 8 -10.73 5.07 1.04
C ASN A 8 -11.64 5.16 2.28
N TYR A 9 -11.91 6.39 2.74
CA TYR A 9 -12.76 6.65 3.91
C TYR A 9 -12.17 6.05 5.18
N ASP A 10 -10.87 6.26 5.38
CA ASP A 10 -10.11 5.71 6.49
C ASP A 10 -9.69 6.79 7.47
N SER A 11 -9.78 6.48 8.77
CA SER A 11 -9.37 7.41 9.83
C SER A 11 -7.86 7.67 9.87
N PHE A 12 -7.04 6.76 9.32
CA PHE A 12 -5.58 6.90 9.28
C PHE A 12 -5.07 7.72 8.10
N THR A 13 -5.93 8.13 7.17
CA THR A 13 -5.51 8.90 5.99
C THR A 13 -4.82 10.21 6.38
N TYR A 14 -5.29 10.88 7.43
CA TYR A 14 -4.65 12.10 7.92
C TYR A 14 -3.24 11.87 8.44
N ASN A 15 -3.02 10.77 9.16
CA ASN A 15 -1.68 10.43 9.66
C ASN A 15 -0.73 10.14 8.51
N LEU A 16 -1.21 9.43 7.50
CA LEU A 16 -0.44 9.14 6.29
C LEU A 16 -0.10 10.43 5.52
N SER A 17 -1.09 11.29 5.32
CA SER A 17 -0.91 12.60 4.68
C SER A 17 0.10 13.47 5.43
N HIS A 18 -0.02 13.54 6.74
CA HIS A 18 0.88 14.31 7.59
C HIS A 18 2.33 13.84 7.47
N LEU A 19 2.53 12.53 7.50
CA LEU A 19 3.85 11.93 7.40
C LEU A 19 4.51 12.22 6.04
N VAL A 20 3.75 12.13 4.96
CA VAL A 20 4.24 12.43 3.61
C VAL A 20 4.57 13.92 3.45
N LYS A 21 3.78 14.80 4.06
CA LYS A 21 4.07 16.25 4.12
C LYS A 21 5.35 16.54 4.89
N GLU A 22 5.55 15.88 6.02
CA GLU A 22 6.80 16.02 6.80
C GLU A 22 8.04 15.67 5.98
N LEU A 23 7.89 14.72 5.04
CA LEU A 23 8.96 14.30 4.15
C LEU A 23 9.20 15.27 2.98
N GLY A 24 8.43 16.35 2.89
CA GLY A 24 8.64 17.43 1.94
C GLY A 24 7.75 17.45 0.70
N ALA A 25 6.74 16.59 0.62
CA ALA A 25 5.82 16.59 -0.51
C ALA A 25 4.66 17.57 -0.32
N GLU A 26 4.12 18.07 -1.43
CA GLU A 26 2.79 18.68 -1.48
C GLU A 26 1.77 17.55 -1.61
N VAL A 27 0.82 17.48 -0.69
CA VAL A 27 -0.16 16.39 -0.65
C VAL A 27 -1.57 16.91 -0.87
N THR A 28 -2.27 16.29 -1.80
CA THR A 28 -3.71 16.48 -2.02
C THR A 28 -4.40 15.16 -1.69
N VAL A 29 -5.54 15.24 -1.01
CA VAL A 29 -6.33 14.06 -0.64
C VAL A 29 -7.66 14.12 -1.39
N TYR A 30 -7.97 13.08 -2.16
CA TYR A 30 -9.25 12.90 -2.82
C TYR A 30 -9.93 11.65 -2.27
N ARG A 31 -11.19 11.77 -1.87
CA ARG A 31 -12.01 10.60 -1.53
C ARG A 31 -12.24 9.75 -2.77
N ASN A 32 -12.22 8.43 -2.61
CA ASN A 32 -12.19 7.46 -3.71
C ASN A 32 -13.36 7.55 -4.70
N ASP A 33 -14.42 8.26 -4.36
CA ASP A 33 -15.62 8.44 -5.19
C ASP A 33 -15.92 9.92 -5.52
N GLN A 34 -14.99 10.84 -5.21
CA GLN A 34 -15.20 12.28 -5.35
C GLN A 34 -14.12 12.98 -6.17
N PHE A 35 -13.75 12.40 -7.29
CA PHE A 35 -12.81 13.00 -8.26
C PHE A 35 -13.01 12.35 -9.62
N GLU A 36 -12.44 12.95 -10.64
CA GLU A 36 -12.35 12.37 -11.99
C GLU A 36 -10.93 11.84 -12.19
N LEU A 37 -10.79 10.69 -12.88
CA LEU A 37 -9.48 10.06 -13.10
C LEU A 37 -8.47 11.00 -13.73
N SER A 38 -8.91 11.86 -14.69
CA SER A 38 -8.02 12.82 -15.33
C SER A 38 -7.41 13.85 -14.39
N GLN A 39 -8.02 14.09 -13.22
CA GLN A 39 -7.46 15.01 -12.22
C GLN A 39 -6.15 14.51 -11.62
N LEU A 40 -5.87 13.21 -11.74
CA LEU A 40 -4.63 12.63 -11.23
C LEU A 40 -3.42 12.91 -12.11
N GLU A 41 -3.62 13.42 -13.33
CA GLU A 41 -2.54 13.70 -14.28
C GLU A 41 -1.51 14.70 -13.73
N GLU A 42 -1.92 15.65 -12.90
CA GLU A 42 -1.02 16.68 -12.36
C GLU A 42 -0.09 16.19 -11.26
N PHE A 43 -0.33 15.00 -10.73
CA PHE A 43 0.44 14.47 -9.60
C PHE A 43 1.60 13.59 -10.08
N SER A 44 2.72 13.68 -9.35
CA SER A 44 3.91 12.88 -9.66
C SER A 44 3.76 11.43 -9.21
N LYS A 45 3.07 11.20 -8.09
CA LYS A 45 2.93 9.88 -7.46
C LYS A 45 1.55 9.74 -6.83
N ILE A 46 1.11 8.49 -6.68
CA ILE A 46 -0.19 8.15 -6.11
C ILE A 46 -0.01 7.21 -4.92
N ILE A 47 -0.66 7.54 -3.80
CA ILE A 47 -0.79 6.65 -2.65
C ILE A 47 -2.26 6.23 -2.53
N LEU A 48 -2.50 4.95 -2.36
CA LEU A 48 -3.82 4.39 -2.12
C LEU A 48 -3.93 4.08 -0.64
N SER A 49 -4.83 4.76 0.07
CA SER A 49 -4.91 4.67 1.53
C SER A 49 -5.48 3.34 2.03
N PRO A 50 -5.29 3.05 3.32
CA PRO A 50 -6.13 2.05 3.99
C PRO A 50 -7.60 2.39 3.85
N GLY A 51 -8.47 1.45 4.20
CA GLY A 51 -9.91 1.67 4.21
C GLY A 51 -10.68 0.42 4.60
N PRO A 52 -11.98 0.57 4.89
CA PRO A 52 -12.83 -0.55 5.24
C PRO A 52 -13.27 -1.35 4.00
N GLY A 53 -13.77 -2.54 4.23
CA GLY A 53 -14.35 -3.38 3.18
C GLY A 53 -13.31 -4.04 2.27
N ILE A 54 -13.70 -4.22 1.04
CA ILE A 54 -12.87 -4.83 -0.01
C ILE A 54 -12.71 -3.86 -1.18
N PRO A 55 -11.68 -4.03 -2.04
CA PRO A 55 -11.39 -3.07 -3.10
C PRO A 55 -12.53 -2.81 -4.08
N SER A 56 -13.33 -3.81 -4.40
CA SER A 56 -14.47 -3.64 -5.34
C SER A 56 -15.55 -2.71 -4.83
N GLU A 57 -15.60 -2.46 -3.51
CA GLU A 57 -16.55 -1.57 -2.87
C GLU A 57 -15.99 -0.16 -2.64
N ALA A 58 -14.77 0.11 -3.09
CA ALA A 58 -14.02 1.33 -2.77
C ALA A 58 -14.00 2.33 -3.93
N GLY A 59 -15.17 2.68 -4.46
CA GLY A 59 -15.28 3.72 -5.49
C GLY A 59 -14.40 3.48 -6.70
N LEU A 60 -13.53 4.44 -7.01
CA LEU A 60 -12.64 4.40 -8.17
C LEU A 60 -11.27 3.75 -7.90
N LEU A 61 -11.08 3.12 -6.74
CA LEU A 61 -9.79 2.59 -6.33
C LEU A 61 -9.15 1.67 -7.39
N LEU A 62 -9.89 0.66 -7.87
CA LEU A 62 -9.37 -0.25 -8.91
C LEU A 62 -9.14 0.46 -10.24
N ASP A 63 -9.99 1.43 -10.59
CA ASP A 63 -9.84 2.20 -11.82
C ASP A 63 -8.56 3.06 -11.81
N VAL A 64 -8.18 3.60 -10.66
CA VAL A 64 -6.93 4.35 -10.50
C VAL A 64 -5.74 3.45 -10.86
N ILE A 65 -5.70 2.24 -10.34
CA ILE A 65 -4.62 1.30 -10.61
C ILE A 65 -4.59 0.95 -12.10
N LYS A 66 -5.72 0.60 -12.67
CA LYS A 66 -5.83 0.22 -14.09
C LYS A 66 -5.41 1.34 -15.03
N THR A 67 -5.72 2.59 -14.66
CA THR A 67 -5.42 3.75 -15.50
C THR A 67 -3.96 4.19 -15.38
N TYR A 68 -3.39 4.17 -14.17
CA TYR A 68 -2.10 4.80 -13.89
C TYR A 68 -0.94 3.84 -13.65
N ALA A 69 -1.18 2.55 -13.51
CA ALA A 69 -0.08 1.57 -13.44
C ALA A 69 0.75 1.65 -14.74
N GLY A 70 2.05 1.84 -14.59
CA GLY A 70 2.95 2.05 -15.71
C GLY A 70 3.09 3.51 -16.16
N LYS A 71 2.25 4.40 -15.65
CA LYS A 71 2.33 5.85 -15.95
C LYS A 71 2.88 6.64 -14.76
N LYS A 72 2.53 6.25 -13.55
CA LYS A 72 2.93 6.92 -12.32
C LYS A 72 3.29 5.89 -11.25
N PRO A 73 4.26 6.21 -10.38
CA PRO A 73 4.52 5.37 -9.20
C PRO A 73 3.27 5.28 -8.31
N ILE A 74 2.93 4.08 -7.88
CA ILE A 74 1.80 3.81 -7.01
C ILE A 74 2.27 3.04 -5.78
N LEU A 75 1.85 3.49 -4.59
CA LEU A 75 2.00 2.77 -3.34
C LEU A 75 0.61 2.49 -2.77
N GLY A 76 0.27 1.22 -2.61
CA GLY A 76 -0.97 0.80 -1.94
C GLY A 76 -0.70 0.43 -0.49
N VAL A 77 -1.52 0.95 0.43
CA VAL A 77 -1.42 0.66 1.86
C VAL A 77 -2.69 -0.06 2.30
N CYS A 78 -2.55 -1.22 2.92
CA CYS A 78 -3.64 -2.06 3.43
C CYS A 78 -4.68 -2.35 2.35
N LEU A 79 -5.82 -1.68 2.33
CA LEU A 79 -6.83 -1.83 1.26
C LEU A 79 -6.23 -1.52 -0.13
N GLY A 80 -5.39 -0.49 -0.22
CA GLY A 80 -4.70 -0.15 -1.47
C GLY A 80 -3.76 -1.25 -1.96
N HIS A 81 -3.07 -1.93 -1.05
CA HIS A 81 -2.25 -3.10 -1.34
C HIS A 81 -3.10 -4.26 -1.87
N GLN A 82 -4.22 -4.53 -1.21
CA GLN A 82 -5.16 -5.57 -1.63
C GLN A 82 -5.72 -5.26 -3.03
N ALA A 83 -6.03 -4.00 -3.29
CA ALA A 83 -6.49 -3.55 -4.60
C ALA A 83 -5.46 -3.79 -5.71
N ILE A 84 -4.17 -3.58 -5.41
CA ILE A 84 -3.09 -3.90 -6.35
C ILE A 84 -3.07 -5.39 -6.65
N GLY A 85 -3.16 -6.23 -5.63
CA GLY A 85 -3.24 -7.68 -5.82
C GLY A 85 -4.36 -8.08 -6.76
N GLU A 86 -5.56 -7.56 -6.51
CA GLU A 86 -6.74 -7.86 -7.35
C GLU A 86 -6.65 -7.28 -8.76
N ALA A 87 -6.15 -6.05 -8.90
CA ALA A 87 -6.05 -5.37 -10.18
C ALA A 87 -5.17 -6.14 -11.18
N PHE A 88 -4.16 -6.84 -10.68
CA PHE A 88 -3.28 -7.68 -11.51
C PHE A 88 -3.70 -9.15 -11.56
N GLY A 89 -4.89 -9.48 -11.11
CA GLY A 89 -5.48 -10.81 -11.28
C GLY A 89 -5.38 -11.74 -10.08
N GLY A 90 -4.90 -11.23 -8.94
CA GLY A 90 -4.83 -12.00 -7.70
C GLY A 90 -6.17 -12.12 -6.98
N LYS A 91 -6.19 -12.90 -5.92
CA LYS A 91 -7.35 -13.14 -5.07
C LYS A 91 -7.10 -12.62 -3.67
N LEU A 92 -8.17 -12.29 -2.96
CA LEU A 92 -8.13 -11.97 -1.54
C LEU A 92 -8.65 -13.16 -0.73
N GLU A 93 -8.11 -13.28 0.47
CA GLU A 93 -8.46 -14.31 1.44
C GLU A 93 -8.82 -13.65 2.76
N ASN A 94 -9.97 -14.04 3.33
CA ASN A 94 -10.38 -13.54 4.64
C ASN A 94 -9.83 -14.46 5.72
N LEU A 95 -8.97 -13.90 6.58
CA LEU A 95 -8.37 -14.65 7.66
C LEU A 95 -9.39 -14.92 8.78
N SER A 96 -9.19 -16.00 9.53
CA SER A 96 -9.97 -16.29 10.74
C SER A 96 -9.65 -15.29 11.85
N ASP A 97 -8.44 -14.75 11.88
CA ASP A 97 -8.00 -13.75 12.86
C ASP A 97 -8.19 -12.34 12.31
N VAL A 98 -8.63 -11.44 13.18
CA VAL A 98 -8.72 -10.00 12.86
C VAL A 98 -7.58 -9.30 13.60
N PHE A 99 -6.73 -8.62 12.84
CA PHE A 99 -5.68 -7.77 13.41
C PHE A 99 -6.23 -6.36 13.57
N HIS A 100 -6.22 -5.86 14.79
CA HIS A 100 -6.74 -4.53 15.09
C HIS A 100 -5.76 -3.78 16.00
N GLY A 101 -4.76 -3.16 15.39
CA GLY A 101 -3.71 -2.46 16.13
C GLY A 101 -2.74 -3.42 16.81
N VAL A 102 -2.23 -4.40 16.08
CA VAL A 102 -1.31 -5.41 16.59
C VAL A 102 0.05 -5.27 15.93
N ALA A 103 1.11 -5.18 16.74
CA ALA A 103 2.48 -5.19 16.25
C ALA A 103 2.94 -6.63 16.04
N THR A 104 3.39 -6.97 14.85
CA THR A 104 3.87 -8.31 14.52
C THR A 104 5.21 -8.27 13.79
N PRO A 105 6.01 -9.33 13.86
CA PRO A 105 7.21 -9.45 13.04
C PRO A 105 6.87 -9.55 11.55
N CYS A 106 7.77 -9.03 10.74
CA CYS A 106 7.71 -9.09 9.29
C CYS A 106 9.11 -9.38 8.76
N HIS A 107 9.19 -10.18 7.70
CA HIS A 107 10.47 -10.65 7.14
C HIS A 107 10.54 -10.33 5.67
N LEU A 108 11.66 -9.75 5.22
CA LEU A 108 11.92 -9.54 3.79
C LEU A 108 12.18 -10.88 3.10
N THR A 109 11.51 -11.09 1.97
CA THR A 109 11.66 -12.33 1.16
C THR A 109 12.36 -12.09 -0.16
N SER A 110 12.46 -10.82 -0.58
CA SER A 110 13.24 -10.42 -1.76
C SER A 110 13.68 -8.96 -1.64
N ASP A 111 14.61 -8.55 -2.49
CA ASP A 111 15.12 -7.18 -2.48
C ASP A 111 14.12 -6.21 -3.09
N ASP A 112 13.90 -5.10 -2.41
CA ASP A 112 13.18 -3.95 -2.94
C ASP A 112 13.77 -2.68 -2.34
N PRO A 113 14.11 -1.67 -3.16
CA PRO A 113 14.59 -0.37 -2.66
C PRO A 113 13.66 0.31 -1.65
N LEU A 114 12.37 -0.06 -1.63
CA LEU A 114 11.43 0.40 -0.60
C LEU A 114 11.95 0.13 0.80
N PHE A 115 12.64 -0.99 0.99
CA PHE A 115 13.17 -1.43 2.28
C PHE A 115 14.66 -1.11 2.48
N SER A 116 15.22 -0.22 1.68
CA SER A 116 16.61 0.20 1.80
C SER A 116 16.88 0.79 3.19
N GLY A 117 17.92 0.27 3.87
CA GLY A 117 18.29 0.71 5.22
C GLY A 117 17.40 0.12 6.33
N ILE A 118 16.52 -0.82 6.01
CA ILE A 118 15.66 -1.50 6.99
C ILE A 118 16.17 -2.93 7.18
N SER A 119 16.16 -3.39 8.41
CA SER A 119 16.58 -4.75 8.77
C SER A 119 15.73 -5.79 8.04
N LYS A 120 16.32 -6.95 7.75
CA LYS A 120 15.61 -8.06 7.14
C LYS A 120 14.37 -8.48 7.94
N ASP A 121 14.46 -8.42 9.27
CA ASP A 121 13.36 -8.65 10.18
C ASP A 121 13.01 -7.33 10.85
N PHE A 122 11.74 -6.96 10.80
CA PHE A 122 11.25 -5.69 11.34
C PHE A 122 9.82 -5.83 11.85
N THR A 123 9.36 -4.85 12.62
CA THR A 123 8.04 -4.87 13.23
C THR A 123 7.07 -3.97 12.45
N VAL A 124 5.85 -4.45 12.26
CA VAL A 124 4.80 -3.73 11.55
C VAL A 124 3.49 -3.71 12.32
N GLY A 125 2.74 -2.63 12.18
CA GLY A 125 1.39 -2.52 12.74
C GLY A 125 0.35 -3.02 11.75
N ARG A 126 -0.51 -3.92 12.20
CA ARG A 126 -1.53 -4.57 11.37
C ARG A 126 -2.94 -4.21 11.83
N TYR A 127 -3.80 -3.92 10.85
CA TYR A 127 -5.19 -3.50 11.05
C TYR A 127 -6.07 -4.09 9.95
N HIS A 128 -6.08 -5.43 9.82
CA HIS A 128 -6.79 -6.09 8.71
C HIS A 128 -7.23 -7.50 9.06
N SER A 129 -8.19 -8.02 8.30
CA SER A 129 -8.58 -9.44 8.31
C SER A 129 -8.47 -10.07 6.93
N TRP A 130 -8.30 -9.27 5.88
CA TRP A 130 -8.09 -9.74 4.52
C TRP A 130 -6.62 -9.64 4.13
N VAL A 131 -6.17 -10.56 3.31
CA VAL A 131 -4.81 -10.58 2.73
C VAL A 131 -4.89 -10.95 1.26
N VAL A 132 -3.85 -10.61 0.50
CA VAL A 132 -3.67 -11.13 -0.85
C VAL A 132 -3.29 -12.61 -0.72
N SER A 133 -4.02 -13.49 -1.41
CA SER A 133 -3.77 -14.93 -1.36
C SER A 133 -2.52 -15.30 -2.16
N LYS A 134 -1.80 -16.32 -1.67
CA LYS A 134 -0.72 -16.95 -2.43
C LYS A 134 -1.26 -17.89 -3.52
N GLU A 135 -2.53 -18.31 -3.39
CA GLU A 135 -3.16 -19.16 -4.39
C GLU A 135 -3.35 -18.38 -5.69
N ASN A 136 -2.81 -18.91 -6.78
CA ASN A 136 -2.84 -18.26 -8.10
C ASN A 136 -2.31 -16.81 -8.05
N PHE A 137 -1.27 -16.59 -7.27
CA PHE A 137 -0.63 -15.29 -7.16
C PHE A 137 -0.15 -14.83 -8.56
N PRO A 138 -0.42 -13.56 -8.96
CA PRO A 138 -0.07 -13.07 -10.30
C PRO A 138 1.43 -13.19 -10.60
N ASP A 139 1.78 -13.70 -11.78
CA ASP A 139 3.17 -13.86 -12.21
C ASP A 139 3.91 -12.52 -12.37
N CYS A 140 3.18 -11.44 -12.64
CA CYS A 140 3.78 -10.11 -12.78
C CYS A 140 4.11 -9.44 -11.45
N LEU A 141 3.64 -10.01 -10.33
CA LEU A 141 3.93 -9.51 -8.99
C LEU A 141 4.95 -10.38 -8.28
N GLU A 142 5.68 -9.78 -7.36
CA GLU A 142 6.67 -10.45 -6.53
C GLU A 142 6.39 -10.15 -5.06
N ILE A 143 6.38 -11.19 -4.23
CA ILE A 143 6.24 -11.03 -2.77
C ILE A 143 7.58 -10.54 -2.23
N THR A 144 7.55 -9.43 -1.47
CA THR A 144 8.77 -8.81 -0.95
C THR A 144 8.90 -8.93 0.57
N ALA A 145 7.80 -9.18 1.27
CA ALA A 145 7.82 -9.42 2.71
C ALA A 145 6.65 -10.32 3.13
N GLU A 146 6.88 -11.08 4.20
CA GLU A 146 5.88 -12.00 4.77
C GLU A 146 5.86 -11.89 6.29
N SER A 147 4.71 -12.23 6.89
CA SER A 147 4.58 -12.40 8.34
C SER A 147 5.15 -13.77 8.78
N ASP A 148 5.24 -13.98 10.10
CA ASP A 148 5.66 -15.28 10.65
C ASP A 148 4.77 -16.43 10.18
N GLU A 149 3.49 -16.16 9.98
CA GLU A 149 2.52 -17.15 9.49
C GLU A 149 2.58 -17.37 7.98
N GLY A 150 3.48 -16.67 7.28
CA GLY A 150 3.64 -16.79 5.83
C GLY A 150 2.63 -15.98 5.01
N GLN A 151 1.95 -15.03 5.62
CA GLN A 151 1.02 -14.15 4.93
C GLN A 151 1.77 -13.04 4.19
N ILE A 152 1.30 -12.66 3.01
CA ILE A 152 1.90 -11.59 2.22
C ILE A 152 1.76 -10.27 2.96
N MET A 153 2.88 -9.63 3.28
CA MET A 153 2.92 -8.32 3.92
C MET A 153 3.38 -7.20 2.99
N ALA A 154 4.07 -7.54 1.92
CA ALA A 154 4.45 -6.57 0.89
C ALA A 154 4.61 -7.26 -0.44
N LEU A 155 4.32 -6.53 -1.51
CA LEU A 155 4.51 -6.98 -2.88
C LEU A 155 4.95 -5.82 -3.77
N LYS A 156 5.51 -6.17 -4.93
CA LYS A 156 5.81 -5.19 -5.97
C LYS A 156 5.52 -5.78 -7.34
N HIS A 157 5.26 -4.91 -8.32
CA HIS A 157 5.25 -5.32 -9.72
C HIS A 157 6.70 -5.53 -10.17
N LYS A 158 6.94 -6.56 -10.98
CA LYS A 158 8.30 -6.91 -11.41
C LYS A 158 8.95 -5.88 -12.32
N THR A 159 8.16 -5.10 -13.06
CA THR A 159 8.66 -4.12 -14.03
C THR A 159 8.12 -2.71 -13.82
N LEU A 160 6.89 -2.55 -13.34
CA LEU A 160 6.28 -1.25 -13.08
C LEU A 160 6.60 -0.74 -11.67
N ASN A 161 6.64 0.56 -11.49
CA ASN A 161 6.81 1.16 -10.16
C ASN A 161 5.48 1.15 -9.40
N VAL A 162 5.04 -0.04 -9.04
CA VAL A 162 3.80 -0.29 -8.29
C VAL A 162 4.16 -1.21 -7.11
N ARG A 163 3.85 -0.76 -5.91
CA ARG A 163 4.16 -1.48 -4.67
C ARG A 163 2.98 -1.47 -3.73
N GLY A 164 2.86 -2.53 -2.93
CA GLY A 164 1.85 -2.65 -1.90
C GLY A 164 2.44 -3.11 -0.59
N ILE A 165 1.95 -2.53 0.50
CA ILE A 165 2.26 -2.96 1.87
C ILE A 165 0.95 -3.20 2.62
N GLN A 166 0.85 -4.35 3.29
CA GLN A 166 -0.37 -4.73 4.02
C GLN A 166 -0.48 -4.00 5.35
N PHE A 167 0.64 -3.63 5.92
CA PHE A 167 0.72 -2.94 7.20
C PHE A 167 0.61 -1.42 7.04
N HIS A 168 0.48 -0.73 8.17
CA HIS A 168 0.31 0.72 8.22
C HIS A 168 1.64 1.43 8.53
N PRO A 169 2.28 2.08 7.55
CA PRO A 169 3.55 2.78 7.78
C PRO A 169 3.38 4.03 8.66
N GLU A 170 2.18 4.58 8.72
CA GLU A 170 1.85 5.76 9.54
C GLU A 170 1.62 5.43 11.01
N SER A 171 1.45 4.15 11.33
CA SER A 171 1.21 3.71 12.70
C SER A 171 2.48 3.78 13.54
N VAL A 172 2.31 4.17 14.82
CA VAL A 172 3.40 4.10 15.81
C VAL A 172 3.92 2.67 16.01
N LEU A 173 3.13 1.67 15.63
CA LEU A 173 3.50 0.25 15.71
C LEU A 173 4.43 -0.18 14.58
N THR A 174 4.68 0.68 13.60
CA THR A 174 5.63 0.44 12.50
C THR A 174 6.80 1.43 12.64
N PRO A 175 7.85 1.08 13.41
CA PRO A 175 8.94 2.03 13.68
C PRO A 175 9.65 2.55 12.42
N ASP A 176 9.78 1.70 11.39
CA ASP A 176 10.47 2.04 10.16
C ASP A 176 9.55 2.61 9.06
N GLY A 177 8.30 2.90 9.39
CA GLY A 177 7.30 3.34 8.41
C GLY A 177 7.68 4.63 7.69
N LYS A 178 8.18 5.62 8.41
CA LYS A 178 8.64 6.89 7.82
C LYS A 178 9.77 6.66 6.83
N LYS A 179 10.71 5.79 7.17
CA LYS A 179 11.84 5.44 6.29
C LYS A 179 11.36 4.78 5.00
N MET A 180 10.37 3.89 5.08
CA MET A 180 9.77 3.26 3.90
C MET A 180 9.13 4.29 2.98
N LEU A 181 8.33 5.22 3.53
CA LEU A 181 7.72 6.28 2.76
C LEU A 181 8.76 7.18 2.12
N GLN A 182 9.82 7.53 2.85
CA GLN A 182 10.93 8.31 2.32
C GLN A 182 11.59 7.59 1.15
N ASN A 183 11.88 6.31 1.31
CA ASN A 183 12.46 5.50 0.24
C ASN A 183 11.56 5.51 -1.00
N TRP A 184 10.27 5.30 -0.83
CA TRP A 184 9.32 5.28 -1.94
C TRP A 184 9.26 6.63 -2.68
N MET A 185 9.34 7.73 -1.96
CA MET A 185 9.29 9.06 -2.58
C MET A 185 10.44 9.33 -3.54
N PHE A 186 11.56 8.61 -3.38
CA PHE A 186 12.76 8.77 -4.21
C PHE A 186 12.99 7.61 -5.20
N LEU A 187 12.01 6.74 -5.36
CA LEU A 187 12.08 5.66 -6.35
C LEU A 187 11.59 6.09 -7.73
#